data_8fda3e7957d6d85f14c599ddaa8734f5
#
_entry.id   8fda3e7957d6d85f14c599ddaa8734f5
#
_cell.length_a   1.000
_cell.length_b   1.000
_cell.length_c   1.000
_cell.angle_alpha   90.00
_cell.angle_beta   90.00
_cell.angle_gamma   90.00
#
_symmetry.space_group_name_H-M   'P 1'
#
loop_
_entity.id
_entity.type
_entity.pdbx_description
1 polymer ?
#
loop_
_entity_poly.entity_id
_entity_poly.type
_entity_poly.pdbx_seq_one_letter_code
_entity_poly.pdbx_strand_id
1 'polypeptide(L)'
;MDKRKWCRVVILCFIISTMVFVSAAFAADPIKIGIIQGISGPYEIYGKAEVTGFKMGLEYFTNGTNKIMGRDVEILVEDTQLKADRAKMLLTKLYSDDKVDLAVGPTSSGVALAVLPVAQEFKKILIVEPAVADSITGKNWNRYIFRTGRNSSQDAISNAVAVSKPGVSIACIGQDYAFGRDGIAAYKRAAEKLGAKVVHEEYCDPKGTDFTAPIQRIIEALKDKPEPKYVWMIWAGKGGPMPQLIDAGLDKYGIKISSGGNVLAVLKMWKPLKGMVGATYYYYENPKNEVNDWFVKEHFKRFNEPPDFFTCGGFAAASAVIEGIKKAGGTDTEKLIAAMEGMEFMTPKGQMKFRKEDHQALQAMFAFELEVKPDVEWAIPKLIRVLSMEETAPPIMNK
;
A
#
# COMPACT_ATOMS: atom_id res chain seq x y z
N MET A 1 -82.47 -30.85 -1.40
CA MET A 1 -81.21 -30.04 -1.40
C MET A 1 -80.11 -30.91 -1.77
N ASP A 2 -79.49 -30.64 -2.94
CA ASP A 2 -78.62 -31.56 -3.67
C ASP A 2 -77.15 -31.51 -3.14
N LYS A 3 -76.76 -32.61 -2.49
CA LYS A 3 -75.38 -32.76 -1.92
C LYS A 3 -74.23 -32.72 -2.96
N ARG A 4 -74.59 -32.69 -4.24
CA ARG A 4 -73.59 -32.64 -5.34
C ARG A 4 -73.08 -31.24 -5.67
N LYS A 5 -73.76 -30.18 -5.23
CA LYS A 5 -73.34 -28.80 -5.44
C LYS A 5 -72.29 -28.30 -4.42
N TRP A 6 -72.22 -28.91 -3.25
CA TRP A 6 -71.30 -28.52 -2.19
C TRP A 6 -69.85 -29.01 -2.42
N CYS A 7 -69.68 -30.19 -3.03
CA CYS A 7 -68.36 -30.72 -3.33
C CYS A 7 -67.61 -29.95 -4.44
N ARG A 8 -68.32 -29.27 -5.36
CA ARG A 8 -67.66 -28.51 -6.44
C ARG A 8 -67.17 -27.14 -5.99
N VAL A 9 -67.73 -26.55 -4.99
CA VAL A 9 -67.32 -25.22 -4.44
C VAL A 9 -66.10 -25.40 -3.53
N VAL A 10 -66.00 -26.49 -2.76
CA VAL A 10 -64.87 -26.78 -1.86
C VAL A 10 -63.61 -27.14 -2.61
N ILE A 11 -63.71 -27.82 -3.77
CA ILE A 11 -62.55 -28.19 -4.61
C ILE A 11 -62.02 -26.97 -5.37
N LEU A 12 -62.86 -25.97 -5.72
CA LEU A 12 -62.41 -24.77 -6.42
C LEU A 12 -61.69 -23.79 -5.48
N CYS A 13 -62.00 -23.77 -4.18
CA CYS A 13 -61.31 -22.93 -3.19
C CYS A 13 -59.94 -23.48 -2.74
N PHE A 14 -59.67 -24.81 -2.94
CA PHE A 14 -58.40 -25.42 -2.55
C PHE A 14 -57.32 -25.35 -3.66
N ILE A 15 -57.67 -25.03 -4.90
CA ILE A 15 -56.74 -24.89 -6.02
C ILE A 15 -56.16 -23.45 -6.13
N ILE A 16 -56.74 -22.47 -5.45
CA ILE A 16 -56.29 -21.06 -5.51
C ILE A 16 -55.27 -20.75 -4.42
N SER A 17 -55.00 -21.66 -3.47
CA SER A 17 -54.15 -21.39 -2.30
C SER A 17 -52.70 -21.91 -2.40
N THR A 18 -52.22 -22.31 -3.57
CA THR A 18 -50.82 -22.74 -3.77
C THR A 18 -50.18 -22.06 -4.97
N MET A 19 -50.48 -20.79 -5.23
CA MET A 19 -49.47 -19.96 -5.91
C MET A 19 -48.37 -19.64 -4.89
N VAL A 20 -47.46 -20.57 -4.69
CA VAL A 20 -46.18 -20.33 -4.13
C VAL A 20 -45.50 -19.33 -5.10
N PHE A 21 -45.48 -18.06 -4.70
CA PHE A 21 -44.53 -17.10 -5.27
C PHE A 21 -43.15 -17.66 -5.01
N VAL A 22 -42.63 -18.51 -5.91
CA VAL A 22 -41.21 -18.70 -6.08
C VAL A 22 -40.75 -17.34 -6.60
N SER A 23 -40.49 -16.41 -5.67
CA SER A 23 -39.64 -15.27 -5.94
C SER A 23 -38.32 -15.89 -6.40
N ALA A 24 -38.12 -16.00 -7.70
CA ALA A 24 -36.78 -16.20 -8.23
C ALA A 24 -35.97 -15.05 -7.65
N ALA A 25 -35.21 -15.33 -6.59
CA ALA A 25 -34.18 -14.43 -6.13
C ALA A 25 -33.21 -14.30 -7.29
N PHE A 26 -33.41 -13.30 -8.15
CA PHE A 26 -32.38 -12.90 -9.09
C PHE A 26 -31.16 -12.64 -8.23
N ALA A 27 -30.13 -13.48 -8.36
CA ALA A 27 -28.85 -13.21 -7.73
C ALA A 27 -28.45 -11.79 -8.17
N ALA A 28 -28.25 -10.90 -7.20
CA ALA A 28 -27.80 -9.57 -7.52
C ALA A 28 -26.46 -9.65 -8.28
N ASP A 29 -26.27 -8.80 -9.27
CA ASP A 29 -25.03 -8.79 -10.05
C ASP A 29 -23.81 -8.75 -9.13
N PRO A 30 -22.73 -9.48 -9.44
CA PRO A 30 -21.53 -9.51 -8.62
C PRO A 30 -20.93 -8.09 -8.47
N ILE A 31 -20.25 -7.85 -7.36
CA ILE A 31 -19.39 -6.68 -7.21
C ILE A 31 -18.08 -6.98 -7.92
N LYS A 32 -17.72 -6.18 -8.92
CA LYS A 32 -16.51 -6.37 -9.71
C LYS A 32 -15.41 -5.42 -9.27
N ILE A 33 -14.26 -5.96 -8.91
CA ILE A 33 -13.09 -5.19 -8.48
C ILE A 33 -11.93 -5.47 -9.43
N GLY A 34 -11.42 -4.42 -10.08
CA GLY A 34 -10.23 -4.50 -10.91
C GLY A 34 -8.97 -4.34 -10.07
N ILE A 35 -7.94 -5.16 -10.30
CA ILE A 35 -6.62 -4.99 -9.69
C ILE A 35 -5.59 -4.83 -10.79
N ILE A 36 -4.94 -3.66 -10.86
CA ILE A 36 -3.88 -3.36 -11.82
C ILE A 36 -2.54 -3.28 -11.09
N GLN A 37 -1.71 -4.34 -11.15
CA GLN A 37 -0.43 -4.39 -10.45
C GLN A 37 0.72 -4.76 -11.41
N GLY A 38 1.96 -4.49 -11.00
CA GLY A 38 3.14 -5.00 -11.68
C GLY A 38 3.48 -6.39 -11.14
N ILE A 39 2.82 -7.44 -11.66
CA ILE A 39 2.99 -8.82 -11.22
C ILE A 39 4.03 -9.59 -12.01
N SER A 40 4.75 -8.89 -12.89
CA SER A 40 5.94 -9.37 -13.60
C SER A 40 7.05 -8.32 -13.58
N GLY A 41 8.29 -8.71 -13.93
CA GLY A 41 9.45 -7.82 -14.01
C GLY A 41 10.04 -7.43 -12.65
N PRO A 42 10.69 -6.23 -12.53
CA PRO A 42 11.46 -5.86 -11.35
C PRO A 42 10.67 -5.76 -10.04
N TYR A 43 9.34 -5.53 -10.12
CA TYR A 43 8.46 -5.37 -8.97
C TYR A 43 7.50 -6.56 -8.79
N GLU A 44 7.78 -7.69 -9.45
CA GLU A 44 6.94 -8.90 -9.42
C GLU A 44 6.57 -9.33 -8.00
N ILE A 45 7.54 -9.39 -7.09
CA ILE A 45 7.32 -9.78 -5.70
C ILE A 45 6.36 -8.84 -4.96
N TYR A 46 6.39 -7.54 -5.30
CA TYR A 46 5.52 -6.53 -4.70
C TYR A 46 4.08 -6.68 -5.19
N GLY A 47 3.89 -6.71 -6.51
CA GLY A 47 2.56 -6.82 -7.11
C GLY A 47 1.87 -8.14 -6.76
N LYS A 48 2.60 -9.26 -6.72
CA LYS A 48 2.05 -10.55 -6.28
C LYS A 48 1.64 -10.54 -4.80
N ALA A 49 2.45 -9.94 -3.94
CA ALA A 49 2.15 -9.79 -2.53
C ALA A 49 0.88 -8.95 -2.30
N GLU A 50 0.74 -7.84 -3.04
CA GLU A 50 -0.47 -7.00 -3.01
C GLU A 50 -1.74 -7.79 -3.38
N VAL A 51 -1.70 -8.56 -4.49
CA VAL A 51 -2.85 -9.38 -4.92
C VAL A 51 -3.18 -10.45 -3.87
N THR A 52 -2.16 -11.09 -3.28
CA THR A 52 -2.33 -12.08 -2.21
C THR A 52 -2.98 -11.44 -0.99
N GLY A 53 -2.46 -10.30 -0.55
CA GLY A 53 -2.98 -9.55 0.59
C GLY A 53 -4.43 -9.12 0.38
N PHE A 54 -4.77 -8.61 -0.82
CA PHE A 54 -6.14 -8.21 -1.13
C PHE A 54 -7.12 -9.39 -1.02
N LYS A 55 -6.77 -10.56 -1.56
CA LYS A 55 -7.59 -11.77 -1.45
C LYS A 55 -7.75 -12.24 0.00
N MET A 56 -6.68 -12.21 0.79
CA MET A 56 -6.74 -12.57 2.21
C MET A 56 -7.59 -11.57 3.01
N GLY A 57 -7.50 -10.28 2.71
CA GLY A 57 -8.34 -9.26 3.31
C GLY A 57 -9.82 -9.43 2.96
N LEU A 58 -10.12 -9.73 1.69
CA LEU A 58 -11.49 -10.05 1.27
C LEU A 58 -12.04 -11.24 2.07
N GLU A 59 -11.29 -12.32 2.17
CA GLU A 59 -11.68 -13.49 2.94
C GLU A 59 -11.97 -13.15 4.41
N TYR A 60 -11.06 -12.40 5.06
CA TYR A 60 -11.21 -12.02 6.46
C TYR A 60 -12.46 -11.19 6.72
N PHE A 61 -12.63 -10.07 6.01
CA PHE A 61 -13.73 -9.13 6.24
C PHE A 61 -15.10 -9.60 5.74
N THR A 62 -15.12 -10.72 5.00
CA THR A 62 -16.35 -11.39 4.56
C THR A 62 -16.60 -12.72 5.28
N ASN A 63 -15.81 -13.05 6.32
CA ASN A 63 -15.88 -14.33 7.05
C ASN A 63 -15.81 -15.55 6.11
N GLY A 64 -14.93 -15.51 5.10
CA GLY A 64 -14.72 -16.57 4.14
C GLY A 64 -15.79 -16.71 3.06
N THR A 65 -16.85 -15.92 3.09
CA THR A 65 -17.94 -16.02 2.10
C THR A 65 -17.60 -15.38 0.75
N ASN A 66 -16.63 -14.47 0.72
CA ASN A 66 -16.29 -13.61 -0.42
C ASN A 66 -17.52 -12.86 -0.98
N LYS A 67 -18.46 -12.50 -0.09
CA LYS A 67 -19.66 -11.72 -0.43
C LYS A 67 -19.69 -10.41 0.36
N ILE A 68 -20.05 -9.33 -0.31
CA ILE A 68 -20.31 -8.03 0.33
C ILE A 68 -21.77 -7.72 0.18
N MET A 69 -22.49 -7.52 1.29
CA MET A 69 -23.93 -7.26 1.30
C MET A 69 -24.74 -8.33 0.54
N GLY A 70 -24.31 -9.60 0.62
CA GLY A 70 -24.96 -10.73 -0.04
C GLY A 70 -24.61 -10.91 -1.53
N ARG A 71 -23.87 -9.99 -2.15
CA ARG A 71 -23.41 -10.06 -3.54
C ARG A 71 -22.04 -10.73 -3.60
N ASP A 72 -21.84 -11.63 -4.54
CA ASP A 72 -20.55 -12.23 -4.83
C ASP A 72 -19.54 -11.18 -5.26
N VAL A 73 -18.26 -11.35 -4.92
CA VAL A 73 -17.16 -10.48 -5.36
C VAL A 73 -16.36 -11.18 -6.45
N GLU A 74 -16.26 -10.53 -7.61
CA GLU A 74 -15.40 -10.92 -8.71
C GLU A 74 -14.17 -10.03 -8.76
N ILE A 75 -12.96 -10.63 -8.76
CA ILE A 75 -11.69 -9.92 -8.82
C ILE A 75 -11.05 -10.16 -10.19
N LEU A 76 -10.82 -9.09 -10.95
CA LEU A 76 -10.11 -9.12 -12.22
C LEU A 76 -8.70 -8.56 -12.01
N VAL A 77 -7.66 -9.37 -12.27
CA VAL A 77 -6.26 -8.99 -12.06
C VAL A 77 -5.57 -8.79 -13.40
N GLU A 78 -4.97 -7.62 -13.59
CA GLU A 78 -4.26 -7.25 -14.81
C GLU A 78 -2.81 -6.86 -14.51
N ASP A 79 -1.88 -7.35 -15.33
CA ASP A 79 -0.45 -7.07 -15.21
C ASP A 79 -0.05 -5.84 -16.02
N THR A 80 0.31 -4.78 -15.33
CA THR A 80 0.79 -3.54 -15.97
C THR A 80 2.16 -3.66 -16.60
N GLN A 81 2.95 -4.67 -16.22
CA GLN A 81 4.36 -4.81 -16.59
C GLN A 81 5.20 -3.54 -16.30
N LEU A 82 4.75 -2.71 -15.35
CA LEU A 82 5.31 -1.39 -15.01
C LEU A 82 5.32 -0.40 -16.18
N LYS A 83 4.50 -0.62 -17.21
CA LYS A 83 4.39 0.23 -18.41
C LYS A 83 3.16 1.15 -18.28
N ALA A 84 3.38 2.46 -18.32
CA ALA A 84 2.34 3.47 -18.16
C ALA A 84 1.21 3.34 -19.21
N ASP A 85 1.55 3.20 -20.49
CA ASP A 85 0.54 3.11 -21.57
C ASP A 85 -0.26 1.80 -21.47
N ARG A 86 0.40 0.68 -21.12
CA ARG A 86 -0.29 -0.58 -20.85
C ARG A 86 -1.26 -0.45 -19.69
N ALA A 87 -0.85 0.19 -18.60
CA ALA A 87 -1.71 0.39 -17.45
C ALA A 87 -2.94 1.26 -17.78
N LYS A 88 -2.76 2.33 -18.58
CA LYS A 88 -3.89 3.14 -19.08
C LYS A 88 -4.88 2.28 -19.86
N MET A 89 -4.38 1.50 -20.82
CA MET A 89 -5.21 0.61 -21.65
C MET A 89 -5.97 -0.40 -20.78
N LEU A 90 -5.29 -1.03 -19.82
CA LEU A 90 -5.89 -2.03 -18.93
C LEU A 90 -6.95 -1.42 -18.01
N LEU A 91 -6.68 -0.25 -17.41
CA LEU A 91 -7.66 0.41 -16.56
C LEU A 91 -8.87 0.90 -17.35
N THR A 92 -8.65 1.41 -18.58
CA THR A 92 -9.74 1.75 -19.50
C THR A 92 -10.61 0.53 -19.78
N LYS A 93 -10.00 -0.62 -20.16
CA LYS A 93 -10.72 -1.88 -20.41
C LYS A 93 -11.53 -2.31 -19.17
N LEU A 94 -10.92 -2.29 -17.98
CA LEU A 94 -11.61 -2.66 -16.74
C LEU A 94 -12.86 -1.80 -16.51
N TYR A 95 -12.78 -0.48 -16.75
CA TYR A 95 -13.91 0.41 -16.54
C TYR A 95 -14.94 0.38 -17.68
N SER A 96 -14.49 0.29 -18.95
CA SER A 96 -15.39 0.37 -20.13
C SER A 96 -16.02 -0.97 -20.50
N ASP A 97 -15.22 -2.03 -20.55
CA ASP A 97 -15.63 -3.33 -21.10
C ASP A 97 -16.03 -4.30 -19.98
N ASP A 98 -15.15 -4.49 -19.00
CA ASP A 98 -15.38 -5.42 -17.89
C ASP A 98 -16.37 -4.85 -16.86
N LYS A 99 -16.61 -3.51 -16.88
CA LYS A 99 -17.57 -2.80 -16.02
C LYS A 99 -17.28 -3.00 -14.53
N VAL A 100 -16.00 -2.92 -14.14
CA VAL A 100 -15.66 -3.00 -12.71
C VAL A 100 -16.28 -1.81 -11.95
N ASP A 101 -16.67 -2.05 -10.71
CA ASP A 101 -17.25 -1.03 -9.83
C ASP A 101 -16.18 -0.03 -9.39
N LEU A 102 -14.99 -0.54 -9.08
CA LEU A 102 -13.81 0.24 -8.71
C LEU A 102 -12.52 -0.55 -9.03
N ALA A 103 -11.37 0.12 -8.96
CA ALA A 103 -10.07 -0.52 -9.16
C ALA A 103 -9.09 -0.27 -8.00
N VAL A 104 -8.06 -1.13 -7.89
CA VAL A 104 -6.98 -1.06 -6.88
C VAL A 104 -5.62 -1.18 -7.57
N GLY A 105 -4.64 -0.45 -7.13
CA GLY A 105 -3.28 -0.42 -7.66
C GLY A 105 -2.87 1.00 -8.07
N PRO A 106 -1.79 1.17 -8.86
CA PRO A 106 -0.77 0.18 -9.24
C PRO A 106 0.49 0.23 -8.35
N THR A 107 1.45 -0.68 -8.64
CA THR A 107 2.68 -0.82 -7.87
C THR A 107 3.64 0.37 -8.01
N SER A 108 3.82 0.90 -9.21
CA SER A 108 4.80 1.95 -9.51
C SER A 108 4.20 3.35 -9.46
N SER A 109 4.89 4.29 -8.81
CA SER A 109 4.44 5.70 -8.76
C SER A 109 4.32 6.35 -10.14
N GLY A 110 5.24 6.05 -11.08
CA GLY A 110 5.15 6.54 -12.46
C GLY A 110 3.93 6.01 -13.20
N VAL A 111 3.60 4.72 -12.99
CA VAL A 111 2.39 4.10 -13.56
C VAL A 111 1.14 4.66 -12.89
N ALA A 112 1.16 4.86 -11.57
CA ALA A 112 0.05 5.46 -10.84
C ALA A 112 -0.31 6.83 -11.42
N LEU A 113 0.67 7.73 -11.52
CA LEU A 113 0.47 9.07 -12.09
C LEU A 113 -0.14 9.04 -13.50
N ALA A 114 0.22 8.04 -14.31
CA ALA A 114 -0.30 7.91 -15.67
C ALA A 114 -1.78 7.47 -15.70
N VAL A 115 -2.28 6.75 -14.72
CA VAL A 115 -3.66 6.22 -14.70
C VAL A 115 -4.64 7.08 -13.91
N LEU A 116 -4.19 8.07 -13.12
CA LEU A 116 -5.08 8.97 -12.38
C LEU A 116 -6.12 9.68 -13.29
N PRO A 117 -5.75 10.18 -14.49
CA PRO A 117 -6.72 10.81 -15.42
C PRO A 117 -7.78 9.81 -15.91
N VAL A 118 -7.44 8.52 -16.08
CA VAL A 118 -8.41 7.49 -16.50
C VAL A 118 -9.52 7.32 -15.46
N ALA A 119 -9.17 7.26 -14.17
CA ALA A 119 -10.16 7.19 -13.09
C ALA A 119 -11.11 8.42 -13.12
N GLN A 120 -10.58 9.61 -13.38
CA GLN A 120 -11.36 10.84 -13.51
C GLN A 120 -12.27 10.82 -14.74
N GLU A 121 -11.77 10.39 -15.90
CA GLU A 121 -12.52 10.29 -17.15
C GLU A 121 -13.73 9.37 -17.01
N PHE A 122 -13.53 8.19 -16.44
CA PHE A 122 -14.59 7.20 -16.23
C PHE A 122 -15.43 7.46 -14.98
N LYS A 123 -15.08 8.45 -14.15
CA LYS A 123 -15.74 8.75 -12.87
C LYS A 123 -15.87 7.51 -11.99
N LYS A 124 -14.78 6.74 -11.90
CA LYS A 124 -14.67 5.50 -11.13
C LYS A 124 -13.54 5.61 -10.12
N ILE A 125 -13.75 5.03 -8.94
CA ILE A 125 -12.74 5.07 -7.87
C ILE A 125 -11.53 4.21 -8.25
N LEU A 126 -10.34 4.78 -8.07
CA LEU A 126 -9.07 4.07 -8.02
C LEU A 126 -8.48 4.20 -6.62
N ILE A 127 -8.32 3.07 -5.93
CA ILE A 127 -7.59 3.00 -4.66
C ILE A 127 -6.13 2.73 -4.97
N VAL A 128 -5.26 3.71 -4.71
CA VAL A 128 -3.84 3.58 -4.97
C VAL A 128 -3.16 2.82 -3.83
N GLU A 129 -2.58 1.66 -4.17
CA GLU A 129 -1.77 0.79 -3.32
C GLU A 129 -0.81 0.01 -4.22
N PRO A 130 0.50 -0.05 -3.98
CA PRO A 130 1.29 0.60 -2.93
C PRO A 130 2.06 1.87 -3.38
N ALA A 131 1.76 2.46 -4.55
CA ALA A 131 2.51 3.60 -5.09
C ALA A 131 2.54 4.80 -4.13
N VAL A 132 3.74 5.37 -3.89
CA VAL A 132 3.96 6.28 -2.75
C VAL A 132 4.26 7.74 -3.09
N ALA A 133 4.55 8.10 -4.36
CA ALA A 133 4.89 9.49 -4.68
C ALA A 133 3.87 10.49 -4.11
N ASP A 134 4.34 11.55 -3.45
CA ASP A 134 3.48 12.57 -2.84
C ASP A 134 2.56 13.23 -3.87
N SER A 135 3.05 13.36 -5.11
CA SER A 135 2.32 13.97 -6.22
C SER A 135 1.04 13.23 -6.60
N ILE A 136 0.83 11.98 -6.17
CA ILE A 136 -0.38 11.19 -6.45
C ILE A 136 -1.60 11.79 -5.72
N THR A 137 -1.52 12.02 -4.43
CA THR A 137 -2.56 12.69 -3.62
C THR A 137 -2.24 14.19 -3.38
N GLY A 138 -1.19 14.70 -4.04
CA GLY A 138 -0.82 16.10 -4.14
C GLY A 138 -1.31 16.71 -5.46
N LYS A 139 -0.40 17.32 -6.21
CA LYS A 139 -0.70 18.09 -7.43
C LYS A 139 -1.48 17.36 -8.54
N ASN A 140 -1.48 16.02 -8.55
CA ASN A 140 -2.20 15.22 -9.54
C ASN A 140 -3.47 14.56 -8.94
N TRP A 141 -3.84 14.90 -7.72
CA TRP A 141 -5.04 14.40 -7.09
C TRP A 141 -6.31 14.80 -7.88
N ASN A 142 -7.25 13.89 -7.89
CA ASN A 142 -8.63 14.17 -8.25
C ASN A 142 -9.58 13.40 -7.33
N ARG A 143 -10.83 13.79 -7.26
CA ARG A 143 -11.79 13.28 -6.28
C ARG A 143 -12.09 11.77 -6.35
N TYR A 144 -11.73 11.11 -7.45
CA TYR A 144 -11.91 9.67 -7.65
C TYR A 144 -10.74 8.83 -7.13
N ILE A 145 -9.67 9.48 -6.63
CA ILE A 145 -8.48 8.81 -6.12
C ILE A 145 -8.54 8.74 -4.60
N PHE A 146 -8.42 7.52 -4.06
CA PHE A 146 -8.13 7.25 -2.66
C PHE A 146 -6.81 6.52 -2.57
N ARG A 147 -6.05 6.69 -1.49
CA ARG A 147 -4.79 5.98 -1.31
C ARG A 147 -4.70 5.36 0.07
N THR A 148 -4.69 4.02 0.11
CA THR A 148 -4.42 3.23 1.32
C THR A 148 -2.92 3.08 1.57
N GLY A 149 -2.10 3.12 0.54
CA GLY A 149 -0.65 3.17 0.65
C GLY A 149 -0.16 4.39 1.44
N ARG A 150 0.91 4.19 2.24
CA ARG A 150 1.61 5.35 2.78
C ARG A 150 2.14 6.19 1.63
N ASN A 151 2.41 7.47 1.87
CA ASN A 151 3.04 8.32 0.88
C ASN A 151 4.51 8.62 1.22
N SER A 152 5.24 9.24 0.28
CA SER A 152 6.65 9.59 0.48
C SER A 152 6.88 10.47 1.69
N SER A 153 5.96 11.39 2.01
CA SER A 153 6.06 12.24 3.21
C SER A 153 5.89 11.43 4.50
N GLN A 154 5.01 10.42 4.55
CA GLN A 154 4.88 9.55 5.72
C GLN A 154 6.16 8.71 5.93
N ASP A 155 6.70 8.11 4.86
CA ASP A 155 7.99 7.41 4.92
C ASP A 155 9.12 8.37 5.37
N ALA A 156 9.16 9.57 4.81
CA ALA A 156 10.17 10.57 5.11
C ALA A 156 10.12 11.06 6.55
N ILE A 157 8.94 11.43 7.05
CA ILE A 157 8.75 11.91 8.42
C ILE A 157 9.17 10.81 9.42
N SER A 158 8.70 9.58 9.21
CA SER A 158 9.00 8.47 10.12
C SER A 158 10.48 8.10 10.12
N ASN A 159 11.13 8.06 8.95
CA ASN A 159 12.57 7.79 8.86
C ASN A 159 13.41 8.96 9.39
N ALA A 160 13.02 10.21 9.13
CA ALA A 160 13.73 11.37 9.65
C ALA A 160 13.74 11.41 11.19
N VAL A 161 12.62 11.05 11.83
CA VAL A 161 12.54 10.97 13.31
C VAL A 161 13.57 10.01 13.89
N ALA A 162 13.95 8.95 13.16
CA ALA A 162 14.93 7.97 13.65
C ALA A 162 16.36 8.52 13.71
N VAL A 163 16.73 9.47 12.84
CA VAL A 163 18.14 9.90 12.68
C VAL A 163 18.36 11.41 12.75
N SER A 164 17.34 12.23 12.51
CA SER A 164 17.50 13.67 12.32
C SER A 164 17.44 14.45 13.66
N LYS A 165 18.46 15.27 13.89
CA LYS A 165 18.56 16.22 15.00
C LYS A 165 19.55 17.33 14.63
N PRO A 166 19.60 18.45 15.38
CA PRO A 166 20.60 19.49 15.13
C PRO A 166 22.04 18.95 15.10
N GLY A 167 22.80 19.38 14.09
CA GLY A 167 24.19 18.96 13.86
C GLY A 167 24.37 17.74 12.98
N VAL A 168 23.32 16.96 12.70
CA VAL A 168 23.39 15.81 11.78
C VAL A 168 23.47 16.26 10.33
N SER A 169 24.40 15.66 9.58
CA SER A 169 24.53 15.81 8.13
C SER A 169 24.08 14.54 7.41
N ILE A 170 23.30 14.69 6.34
CA ILE A 170 22.71 13.58 5.60
C ILE A 170 22.97 13.77 4.11
N ALA A 171 23.38 12.70 3.41
CA ALA A 171 23.30 12.63 1.97
C ALA A 171 22.15 11.67 1.58
N CYS A 172 21.47 11.94 0.49
CA CYS A 172 20.39 11.10 -0.01
C CYS A 172 20.79 10.44 -1.32
N ILE A 173 20.37 9.18 -1.54
CA ILE A 173 20.49 8.49 -2.82
C ILE A 173 19.16 7.83 -3.18
N GLY A 174 18.65 8.05 -4.39
CA GLY A 174 17.38 7.49 -4.84
C GLY A 174 17.29 7.35 -6.36
N GLN A 175 16.21 6.68 -6.78
CA GLN A 175 15.91 6.45 -8.19
C GLN A 175 15.44 7.73 -8.88
N ASP A 176 15.91 7.97 -10.10
CA ASP A 176 15.56 9.15 -10.91
C ASP A 176 14.20 9.02 -11.60
N TYR A 177 13.13 8.94 -10.80
CA TYR A 177 11.73 9.08 -11.25
C TYR A 177 10.85 9.55 -10.07
N ALA A 178 9.53 9.69 -10.29
CA ALA A 178 8.61 10.29 -9.29
C ALA A 178 8.76 9.74 -7.86
N PHE A 179 8.96 8.42 -7.70
CA PHE A 179 9.17 7.81 -6.38
C PHE A 179 10.40 8.37 -5.66
N GLY A 180 11.58 8.31 -6.29
CA GLY A 180 12.82 8.76 -5.65
C GLY A 180 12.88 10.28 -5.49
N ARG A 181 12.41 11.04 -6.50
CA ARG A 181 12.40 12.51 -6.46
C ARG A 181 11.47 13.05 -5.38
N ASP A 182 10.21 12.58 -5.33
CA ASP A 182 9.25 13.00 -4.28
C ASP A 182 9.73 12.52 -2.90
N GLY A 183 10.34 11.32 -2.83
CA GLY A 183 10.88 10.75 -1.59
C GLY A 183 12.04 11.56 -1.02
N ILE A 184 13.06 11.89 -1.82
CA ILE A 184 14.20 12.71 -1.36
C ILE A 184 13.73 14.10 -0.97
N ALA A 185 12.86 14.74 -1.77
CA ALA A 185 12.31 16.05 -1.44
C ALA A 185 11.50 16.03 -0.12
N ALA A 186 10.71 15.00 0.12
CA ALA A 186 9.96 14.82 1.36
C ALA A 186 10.90 14.60 2.55
N TYR A 187 11.93 13.75 2.38
CA TYR A 187 12.91 13.46 3.44
C TYR A 187 13.70 14.70 3.82
N LYS A 188 14.16 15.48 2.83
CA LYS A 188 14.86 16.75 3.07
C LYS A 188 14.01 17.70 3.93
N ARG A 189 12.74 17.91 3.53
CA ARG A 189 11.82 18.75 4.33
C ARG A 189 11.67 18.25 5.77
N ALA A 190 11.49 16.94 5.95
CA ALA A 190 11.31 16.35 7.28
C ALA A 190 12.59 16.44 8.14
N ALA A 191 13.75 16.11 7.57
CA ALA A 191 15.05 16.16 8.25
C ALA A 191 15.42 17.58 8.64
N GLU A 192 15.26 18.55 7.74
CA GLU A 192 15.56 19.97 8.01
C GLU A 192 14.63 20.57 9.06
N LYS A 193 13.35 20.17 9.08
CA LYS A 193 12.41 20.56 10.15
C LYS A 193 12.86 20.07 11.54
N LEU A 194 13.60 18.96 11.61
CA LEU A 194 14.18 18.41 12.84
C LEU A 194 15.59 18.94 13.14
N GLY A 195 16.10 19.87 12.32
CA GLY A 195 17.38 20.55 12.52
C GLY A 195 18.58 19.84 11.89
N ALA A 196 18.39 18.71 11.19
CA ALA A 196 19.44 18.09 10.39
C ALA A 196 19.66 18.86 9.07
N LYS A 197 20.75 18.57 8.37
CA LYS A 197 21.04 19.18 7.06
C LYS A 197 21.21 18.09 6.00
N VAL A 198 20.42 18.15 4.92
CA VAL A 198 20.67 17.37 3.71
C VAL A 198 21.71 18.13 2.89
N VAL A 199 22.93 17.59 2.85
CA VAL A 199 24.10 18.25 2.24
C VAL A 199 24.37 17.80 0.82
N HIS A 200 23.78 16.67 0.39
CA HIS A 200 23.96 16.12 -0.94
C HIS A 200 22.81 15.23 -1.37
N GLU A 201 22.48 15.23 -2.65
CA GLU A 201 21.39 14.44 -3.24
C GLU A 201 21.90 13.76 -4.52
N GLU A 202 21.75 12.43 -4.62
CA GLU A 202 22.06 11.64 -5.81
C GLU A 202 20.79 11.03 -6.39
N TYR A 203 20.60 11.21 -7.69
CA TYR A 203 19.51 10.63 -8.45
C TYR A 203 20.08 9.68 -9.49
N CYS A 204 19.79 8.40 -9.37
CA CYS A 204 20.38 7.34 -10.21
C CYS A 204 19.34 6.73 -11.14
N ASP A 205 19.78 6.33 -12.33
CA ASP A 205 18.92 5.59 -13.29
C ASP A 205 18.32 4.35 -12.59
N PRO A 206 16.99 4.17 -12.62
CA PRO A 206 16.34 2.98 -12.07
C PRO A 206 16.82 1.66 -12.66
N LYS A 207 17.45 1.68 -13.83
CA LYS A 207 18.04 0.53 -14.52
C LYS A 207 19.56 0.44 -14.35
N GLY A 208 20.16 1.42 -13.68
CA GLY A 208 21.59 1.46 -13.43
C GLY A 208 22.03 0.30 -12.53
N THR A 209 23.25 -0.19 -12.76
CA THR A 209 23.87 -1.27 -11.98
C THR A 209 25.19 -0.88 -11.35
N ASP A 210 25.77 0.26 -11.76
CA ASP A 210 26.99 0.81 -11.20
C ASP A 210 26.71 2.14 -10.48
N PHE A 211 26.95 2.14 -9.18
CA PHE A 211 26.72 3.28 -8.28
C PHE A 211 28.04 3.81 -7.69
N THR A 212 29.18 3.38 -8.21
CA THR A 212 30.52 3.77 -7.71
C THR A 212 30.68 5.29 -7.68
N ALA A 213 30.40 5.98 -8.78
CA ALA A 213 30.58 7.43 -8.84
C ALA A 213 29.58 8.19 -7.93
N PRO A 214 28.28 7.88 -7.88
CA PRO A 214 27.34 8.43 -6.90
C PRO A 214 27.80 8.22 -5.44
N ILE A 215 28.26 7.02 -5.09
CA ILE A 215 28.72 6.70 -3.73
C ILE A 215 29.98 7.50 -3.37
N GLN A 216 30.92 7.66 -4.29
CA GLN A 216 32.10 8.50 -4.06
C GLN A 216 31.74 9.97 -3.80
N ARG A 217 30.80 10.55 -4.55
CA ARG A 217 30.30 11.92 -4.28
C ARG A 217 29.62 12.04 -2.92
N ILE A 218 28.89 11.01 -2.48
CA ILE A 218 28.30 10.95 -1.12
C ILE A 218 29.40 10.95 -0.06
N ILE A 219 30.44 10.11 -0.22
CA ILE A 219 31.58 10.08 0.70
C ILE A 219 32.25 11.46 0.77
N GLU A 220 32.56 12.07 -0.36
CA GLU A 220 33.18 13.40 -0.42
C GLU A 220 32.31 14.47 0.29
N ALA A 221 30.98 14.41 0.13
CA ALA A 221 30.08 15.36 0.79
C ALA A 221 30.00 15.18 2.31
N LEU A 222 30.26 13.97 2.82
CA LEU A 222 30.05 13.63 4.24
C LEU A 222 31.34 13.41 5.02
N LYS A 223 32.48 13.00 4.41
CA LYS A 223 33.69 12.54 5.12
C LYS A 223 34.16 13.51 6.21
N ASP A 224 34.15 14.82 5.92
CA ASP A 224 34.64 15.88 6.82
C ASP A 224 33.54 16.49 7.70
N LYS A 225 32.31 15.96 7.65
CA LYS A 225 31.21 16.42 8.51
C LYS A 225 31.31 15.75 9.89
N PRO A 226 30.87 16.45 10.96
CA PRO A 226 30.85 15.85 12.29
C PRO A 226 29.86 14.68 12.36
N GLU A 227 30.15 13.73 13.26
CA GLU A 227 29.23 12.63 13.57
C GLU A 227 28.13 13.06 14.55
N PRO A 228 26.94 12.42 14.49
CA PRO A 228 26.57 11.36 13.55
C PRO A 228 26.21 11.92 12.16
N LYS A 229 26.53 11.14 11.13
CA LYS A 229 26.23 11.48 9.73
C LYS A 229 25.73 10.25 8.98
N TYR A 230 24.83 10.45 8.01
CA TYR A 230 24.11 9.36 7.40
C TYR A 230 24.03 9.49 5.89
N VAL A 231 24.01 8.33 5.20
CA VAL A 231 23.42 8.23 3.86
C VAL A 231 22.03 7.62 4.00
N TRP A 232 21.03 8.30 3.50
CA TRP A 232 19.65 7.81 3.43
C TRP A 232 19.35 7.33 2.01
N MET A 233 18.93 6.06 1.91
CA MET A 233 18.62 5.44 0.63
C MET A 233 17.11 5.25 0.45
N ILE A 234 16.60 5.66 -0.73
CA ILE A 234 15.25 5.37 -1.19
C ILE A 234 15.31 4.63 -2.53
N TRP A 235 15.04 3.33 -2.50
CA TRP A 235 15.12 2.46 -3.67
C TRP A 235 14.04 1.39 -3.65
N ALA A 236 13.45 1.10 -4.82
CA ALA A 236 12.46 0.06 -4.99
C ALA A 236 12.89 -0.93 -6.08
N GLY A 237 12.50 -2.21 -5.93
CA GLY A 237 12.85 -3.25 -6.90
C GLY A 237 14.23 -3.85 -6.72
N LYS A 238 14.62 -4.65 -7.71
CA LYS A 238 15.92 -5.34 -7.74
C LYS A 238 17.03 -4.39 -8.23
N GLY A 239 18.28 -4.65 -7.82
CA GLY A 239 19.46 -4.00 -8.40
C GLY A 239 19.76 -2.59 -7.87
N GLY A 240 19.41 -2.29 -6.62
CA GLY A 240 19.72 -0.99 -6.00
C GLY A 240 21.15 -0.85 -5.47
N PRO A 241 21.54 0.36 -5.00
CA PRO A 241 22.90 0.68 -4.58
C PRO A 241 23.31 0.06 -3.22
N MET A 242 22.40 -0.57 -2.46
CA MET A 242 22.69 -1.05 -1.11
C MET A 242 23.91 -1.98 -1.03
N PRO A 243 24.10 -2.99 -1.89
CA PRO A 243 25.32 -3.82 -1.85
C PRO A 243 26.59 -2.99 -1.99
N GLN A 244 26.62 -2.06 -2.94
CA GLN A 244 27.80 -1.20 -3.17
C GLN A 244 28.00 -0.17 -2.05
N LEU A 245 26.93 0.31 -1.40
CA LEU A 245 27.03 1.15 -0.19
C LEU A 245 27.65 0.37 0.97
N ILE A 246 27.30 -0.90 1.15
CA ILE A 246 27.88 -1.77 2.18
C ILE A 246 29.37 -1.99 1.89
N ASP A 247 29.73 -2.30 0.64
CA ASP A 247 31.10 -2.60 0.22
C ASP A 247 32.01 -1.37 0.18
N ALA A 248 31.44 -0.17 0.12
CA ALA A 248 32.21 1.09 0.05
C ALA A 248 32.99 1.44 1.34
N GLY A 249 32.78 0.72 2.43
CA GLY A 249 33.46 0.96 3.70
C GLY A 249 33.13 2.31 4.32
N LEU A 250 31.85 2.68 4.29
CA LEU A 250 31.33 3.97 4.80
C LEU A 250 31.65 4.21 6.29
N ASP A 251 31.78 3.13 7.05
CA ASP A 251 32.17 3.13 8.47
C ASP A 251 33.56 3.75 8.71
N LYS A 252 34.50 3.59 7.76
CA LYS A 252 35.84 4.23 7.82
C LYS A 252 35.76 5.75 7.85
N TYR A 253 34.67 6.31 7.37
CA TYR A 253 34.40 7.75 7.35
C TYR A 253 33.36 8.16 8.42
N GLY A 254 32.95 7.23 9.30
CA GLY A 254 31.90 7.49 10.30
C GLY A 254 30.51 7.70 9.70
N ILE A 255 30.31 7.28 8.43
CA ILE A 255 29.03 7.43 7.73
C ILE A 255 28.18 6.17 7.98
N LYS A 256 26.97 6.36 8.48
CA LYS A 256 25.98 5.30 8.73
C LYS A 256 24.94 5.24 7.61
N ILE A 257 24.44 4.04 7.32
CA ILE A 257 23.32 3.86 6.39
C ILE A 257 21.99 3.97 7.17
N SER A 258 20.99 4.63 6.57
CA SER A 258 19.61 4.62 7.01
C SER A 258 18.67 4.38 5.82
N SER A 259 17.61 3.62 6.03
CA SER A 259 16.62 3.34 4.99
C SER A 259 15.30 2.93 5.64
N GLY A 260 14.22 2.91 4.83
CA GLY A 260 12.93 2.36 5.25
C GLY A 260 12.95 0.84 5.39
N GLY A 261 11.90 0.28 6.00
CA GLY A 261 11.67 -1.17 6.02
C GLY A 261 11.47 -1.73 4.61
N ASN A 262 11.58 -3.04 4.48
CA ASN A 262 11.49 -3.70 3.19
C ASN A 262 10.88 -5.11 3.32
N VAL A 263 10.65 -5.77 2.17
CA VAL A 263 10.20 -7.16 2.10
C VAL A 263 11.24 -8.11 2.68
N LEU A 264 10.80 -9.27 3.15
CA LEU A 264 11.67 -10.26 3.78
C LEU A 264 12.88 -10.66 2.91
N ALA A 265 12.66 -10.81 1.60
CA ALA A 265 13.73 -11.13 0.66
C ALA A 265 14.87 -10.10 0.66
N VAL A 266 14.54 -8.82 0.84
CA VAL A 266 15.53 -7.73 0.95
C VAL A 266 16.15 -7.69 2.34
N LEU A 267 15.36 -7.91 3.39
CA LEU A 267 15.86 -7.99 4.76
C LEU A 267 16.86 -9.13 4.97
N LYS A 268 16.77 -10.24 4.19
CA LYS A 268 17.80 -11.29 4.16
C LYS A 268 19.18 -10.72 3.73
N MET A 269 19.20 -9.84 2.74
CA MET A 269 20.43 -9.20 2.26
C MET A 269 20.94 -8.11 3.22
N TRP A 270 20.11 -7.61 4.14
CA TRP A 270 20.45 -6.54 5.06
C TRP A 270 21.04 -7.02 6.40
N LYS A 271 21.31 -8.32 6.58
CA LYS A 271 21.97 -8.84 7.79
C LYS A 271 23.31 -8.13 8.10
N PRO A 272 24.13 -7.71 7.14
CA PRO A 272 25.33 -6.91 7.43
C PRO A 272 25.04 -5.53 8.04
N LEU A 273 23.81 -5.03 7.93
CA LEU A 273 23.38 -3.72 8.43
C LEU A 273 22.83 -3.76 9.85
N LYS A 274 23.28 -4.69 10.70
CA LYS A 274 22.91 -4.74 12.13
C LYS A 274 23.11 -3.36 12.77
N GLY A 275 22.08 -2.88 13.48
CA GLY A 275 22.06 -1.55 14.10
C GLY A 275 21.65 -0.41 13.15
N MET A 276 21.34 -0.69 11.88
CA MET A 276 20.74 0.32 11.01
C MET A 276 19.39 0.75 11.57
N VAL A 277 19.17 2.06 11.65
CA VAL A 277 17.89 2.64 12.09
C VAL A 277 17.08 3.14 10.90
N GLY A 278 15.78 3.04 11.03
CA GLY A 278 14.83 3.45 10.00
C GLY A 278 13.40 3.39 10.49
N ALA A 279 12.45 3.45 9.56
CA ALA A 279 11.04 3.25 9.85
C ALA A 279 10.37 2.41 8.76
N THR A 280 9.31 1.71 9.14
CA THR A 280 8.47 0.92 8.24
C THR A 280 7.00 1.14 8.58
N TYR A 281 6.11 0.89 7.64
CA TYR A 281 4.67 0.90 7.95
C TYR A 281 4.15 -0.46 8.40
N TYR A 282 4.92 -1.52 8.25
CA TYR A 282 4.55 -2.85 8.72
C TYR A 282 5.78 -3.77 8.85
N TYR A 283 5.81 -4.52 9.92
CA TYR A 283 6.55 -5.76 10.12
C TYR A 283 5.67 -6.66 10.98
N TYR A 284 5.51 -7.91 10.62
CA TYR A 284 4.45 -8.79 11.14
C TYR A 284 4.40 -8.94 12.67
N GLU A 285 5.52 -8.71 13.38
CA GLU A 285 5.60 -8.76 14.85
C GLU A 285 5.25 -7.44 15.53
N ASN A 286 5.21 -6.31 14.81
CA ASN A 286 5.06 -4.99 15.42
C ASN A 286 3.60 -4.66 15.78
N PRO A 287 2.60 -4.82 14.89
CA PRO A 287 1.22 -4.54 15.25
C PRO A 287 0.65 -5.61 16.19
N LYS A 288 -0.14 -5.17 17.18
CA LYS A 288 -0.80 -6.06 18.14
C LYS A 288 -2.29 -5.86 18.10
N ASN A 289 -2.97 -6.61 17.20
CA ASN A 289 -4.42 -6.61 17.05
C ASN A 289 -4.89 -7.92 16.40
N GLU A 290 -6.16 -8.24 16.58
CA GLU A 290 -6.77 -9.50 16.13
C GLU A 290 -6.68 -9.70 14.60
N VAL A 291 -6.76 -8.61 13.82
CA VAL A 291 -6.64 -8.67 12.36
C VAL A 291 -5.25 -9.15 11.96
N ASN A 292 -4.21 -8.58 12.59
CA ASN A 292 -2.83 -9.00 12.36
C ASN A 292 -2.58 -10.44 12.82
N ASP A 293 -3.11 -10.82 13.98
CA ASP A 293 -2.93 -12.18 14.52
C ASP A 293 -3.49 -13.24 13.56
N TRP A 294 -4.72 -13.00 13.02
CA TRP A 294 -5.30 -13.86 12.00
C TRP A 294 -4.47 -13.87 10.71
N PHE A 295 -4.08 -12.68 10.23
CA PHE A 295 -3.33 -12.51 9.00
C PHE A 295 -1.99 -13.24 9.02
N VAL A 296 -1.20 -13.08 10.09
CA VAL A 296 0.08 -13.75 10.28
C VAL A 296 -0.11 -15.25 10.33
N LYS A 297 -1.06 -15.74 11.14
CA LYS A 297 -1.35 -17.17 11.30
C LYS A 297 -1.74 -17.82 9.96
N GLU A 298 -2.67 -17.22 9.22
CA GLU A 298 -3.14 -17.78 7.95
C GLU A 298 -2.08 -17.68 6.85
N HIS A 299 -1.24 -16.63 6.86
CA HIS A 299 -0.13 -16.51 5.90
C HIS A 299 0.91 -17.60 6.13
N PHE A 300 1.35 -17.81 7.37
CA PHE A 300 2.25 -18.91 7.71
C PHE A 300 1.69 -20.28 7.30
N LYS A 301 0.42 -20.52 7.57
CA LYS A 301 -0.25 -21.78 7.22
C LYS A 301 -0.24 -22.04 5.70
N ARG A 302 -0.37 -21.01 4.88
CA ARG A 302 -0.49 -21.11 3.41
C ARG A 302 0.84 -21.09 2.69
N PHE A 303 1.79 -20.28 3.18
CA PHE A 303 3.02 -19.96 2.46
C PHE A 303 4.29 -20.37 3.20
N ASN A 304 4.18 -20.86 4.45
CA ASN A 304 5.28 -21.22 5.33
C ASN A 304 6.27 -20.06 5.59
N GLU A 305 5.79 -18.82 5.50
CA GLU A 305 6.52 -17.59 5.82
C GLU A 305 5.57 -16.51 6.34
N PRO A 306 6.06 -15.52 7.11
CA PRO A 306 5.22 -14.41 7.56
C PRO A 306 4.83 -13.51 6.38
N PRO A 307 3.71 -12.74 6.51
CA PRO A 307 3.39 -11.72 5.54
C PRO A 307 4.41 -10.57 5.58
N ASP A 308 4.69 -10.01 4.43
CA ASP A 308 5.46 -8.78 4.33
C ASP A 308 4.57 -7.53 4.23
N PHE A 309 5.22 -6.37 4.11
CA PHE A 309 4.49 -5.12 4.15
C PHE A 309 3.66 -4.85 2.87
N PHE A 310 3.97 -5.43 1.72
CA PHE A 310 3.12 -5.33 0.52
C PHE A 310 1.89 -6.25 0.63
N THR A 311 2.05 -7.45 1.20
CA THR A 311 0.89 -8.30 1.50
C THR A 311 -0.06 -7.61 2.47
N CYS A 312 0.50 -6.91 3.48
CA CYS A 312 -0.27 -6.08 4.40
C CYS A 312 -0.95 -4.90 3.69
N GLY A 313 -0.29 -4.27 2.71
CA GLY A 313 -0.87 -3.20 1.90
C GLY A 313 -2.12 -3.64 1.14
N GLY A 314 -2.02 -4.75 0.40
CA GLY A 314 -3.16 -5.33 -0.30
C GLY A 314 -4.32 -5.68 0.63
N PHE A 315 -4.03 -6.23 1.82
CA PHE A 315 -5.04 -6.51 2.84
C PHE A 315 -5.73 -5.22 3.31
N ALA A 316 -4.98 -4.15 3.54
CA ALA A 316 -5.53 -2.85 3.93
C ALA A 316 -6.42 -2.25 2.83
N ALA A 317 -6.03 -2.41 1.55
CA ALA A 317 -6.86 -1.98 0.43
C ALA A 317 -8.20 -2.74 0.38
N ALA A 318 -8.19 -4.06 0.62
CA ALA A 318 -9.42 -4.85 0.72
C ALA A 318 -10.33 -4.37 1.84
N SER A 319 -9.76 -4.08 3.03
CA SER A 319 -10.52 -3.51 4.15
C SER A 319 -11.22 -2.21 3.75
N ALA A 320 -10.48 -1.27 3.15
CA ALA A 320 -11.02 0.01 2.72
C ALA A 320 -12.15 -0.13 1.70
N VAL A 321 -11.99 -1.05 0.73
CA VAL A 321 -13.02 -1.35 -0.29
C VAL A 321 -14.28 -1.89 0.38
N ILE A 322 -14.15 -2.91 1.21
CA ILE A 322 -15.29 -3.61 1.82
C ILE A 322 -16.06 -2.67 2.75
N GLU A 323 -15.36 -1.97 3.63
CA GLU A 323 -16.00 -1.03 4.57
C GLU A 323 -16.61 0.18 3.83
N GLY A 324 -15.95 0.66 2.77
CA GLY A 324 -16.51 1.70 1.89
C GLY A 324 -17.82 1.26 1.24
N ILE A 325 -17.87 0.07 0.65
CA ILE A 325 -19.09 -0.47 0.01
C ILE A 325 -20.20 -0.69 1.03
N LYS A 326 -19.89 -1.27 2.20
CA LYS A 326 -20.89 -1.46 3.28
C LYS A 326 -21.46 -0.12 3.74
N LYS A 327 -20.60 0.87 3.99
CA LYS A 327 -21.00 2.21 4.47
C LYS A 327 -21.79 2.98 3.42
N ALA A 328 -21.44 2.85 2.14
CA ALA A 328 -22.17 3.47 1.01
C ALA A 328 -23.51 2.79 0.71
N GLY A 329 -23.72 1.56 1.19
CA GLY A 329 -24.87 0.75 0.86
C GLY A 329 -24.85 0.21 -0.58
N GLY A 330 -23.67 0.11 -1.21
CA GLY A 330 -23.50 -0.38 -2.59
C GLY A 330 -22.27 0.20 -3.28
N THR A 331 -22.27 0.11 -4.62
CA THR A 331 -21.11 0.45 -5.45
C THR A 331 -21.27 1.74 -6.27
N ASP A 332 -22.30 2.53 -6.00
CA ASP A 332 -22.45 3.85 -6.62
C ASP A 332 -21.27 4.76 -6.28
N THR A 333 -20.63 5.32 -7.30
CA THR A 333 -19.35 6.04 -7.13
C THR A 333 -19.49 7.27 -6.21
N GLU A 334 -20.55 8.05 -6.35
CA GLU A 334 -20.72 9.27 -5.54
C GLU A 334 -21.01 8.93 -4.07
N LYS A 335 -21.79 7.88 -3.82
CA LYS A 335 -22.05 7.37 -2.47
C LYS A 335 -20.76 6.78 -1.85
N LEU A 336 -19.95 6.07 -2.65
CA LEU A 336 -18.68 5.55 -2.19
C LEU A 336 -17.73 6.68 -1.79
N ILE A 337 -17.59 7.73 -2.61
CA ILE A 337 -16.75 8.89 -2.28
C ILE A 337 -17.21 9.49 -0.95
N ALA A 338 -18.50 9.81 -0.84
CA ALA A 338 -19.06 10.39 0.38
C ALA A 338 -18.89 9.49 1.62
N ALA A 339 -18.98 8.17 1.45
CA ALA A 339 -18.78 7.21 2.53
C ALA A 339 -17.32 7.08 2.95
N MET A 340 -16.39 7.15 1.99
CA MET A 340 -14.95 6.96 2.24
C MET A 340 -14.25 8.22 2.73
N GLU A 341 -14.75 9.42 2.41
CA GLU A 341 -14.21 10.68 2.98
C GLU A 341 -14.29 10.68 4.50
N GLY A 342 -13.14 10.72 5.18
CA GLY A 342 -13.05 10.66 6.64
C GLY A 342 -13.32 9.29 7.25
N MET A 343 -13.47 8.23 6.43
CA MET A 343 -13.73 6.86 6.91
C MET A 343 -12.54 6.30 7.68
N GLU A 344 -12.84 5.70 8.82
CA GLU A 344 -11.92 4.89 9.59
C GLU A 344 -12.16 3.41 9.29
N PHE A 345 -11.09 2.63 9.18
CA PHE A 345 -11.15 1.20 8.89
C PHE A 345 -9.99 0.46 9.54
N MET A 346 -10.24 -0.79 9.97
CA MET A 346 -9.24 -1.61 10.64
C MET A 346 -8.41 -2.40 9.64
N THR A 347 -7.11 -2.52 9.90
CA THR A 347 -6.14 -3.24 9.07
C THR A 347 -5.17 -4.04 9.94
N PRO A 348 -4.34 -4.93 9.37
CA PRO A 348 -3.26 -5.56 10.17
C PRO A 348 -2.31 -4.55 10.82
N LYS A 349 -2.13 -3.37 10.25
CA LYS A 349 -1.31 -2.27 10.82
C LYS A 349 -1.98 -1.55 11.99
N GLY A 350 -3.24 -1.83 12.25
CA GLY A 350 -4.13 -1.10 13.15
C GLY A 350 -5.13 -0.25 12.38
N GLN A 351 -5.72 0.70 13.08
CA GLN A 351 -6.72 1.61 12.49
C GLN A 351 -6.08 2.57 11.50
N MET A 352 -6.72 2.76 10.37
CA MET A 352 -6.39 3.76 9.36
C MET A 352 -7.57 4.69 9.14
N LYS A 353 -7.31 5.89 8.60
CA LYS A 353 -8.34 6.90 8.34
C LYS A 353 -8.06 7.62 7.03
N PHE A 354 -9.01 7.64 6.11
CA PHE A 354 -8.92 8.52 4.95
C PHE A 354 -9.09 9.97 5.36
N ARG A 355 -8.11 10.80 5.04
CA ARG A 355 -8.24 12.25 5.17
C ARG A 355 -9.15 12.78 4.06
N LYS A 356 -10.09 13.66 4.45
CA LYS A 356 -11.12 14.15 3.51
C LYS A 356 -10.56 15.03 2.39
N GLU A 357 -9.53 15.82 2.70
CA GLU A 357 -9.00 16.87 1.84
C GLU A 357 -8.29 16.35 0.60
N ASP A 358 -7.64 15.18 0.70
CA ASP A 358 -6.81 14.62 -0.36
C ASP A 358 -6.94 13.08 -0.50
N HIS A 359 -7.84 12.48 0.27
CA HIS A 359 -8.11 11.04 0.29
C HIS A 359 -6.88 10.17 0.61
N GLN A 360 -5.84 10.76 1.25
CA GLN A 360 -4.70 10.01 1.78
C GLN A 360 -5.09 9.31 3.07
N ALA A 361 -4.85 8.01 3.16
CA ALA A 361 -4.99 7.31 4.43
C ALA A 361 -3.87 7.70 5.41
N LEU A 362 -4.27 8.14 6.58
CA LEU A 362 -3.40 8.33 7.74
C LEU A 362 -3.24 6.99 8.43
N GLN A 363 -2.03 6.69 8.90
CA GLN A 363 -1.68 5.41 9.49
C GLN A 363 -0.50 5.55 10.45
N ALA A 364 -0.40 4.64 11.42
CA ALA A 364 0.79 4.54 12.26
C ALA A 364 1.99 4.03 11.46
N MET A 365 3.19 4.44 11.88
CA MET A 365 4.47 3.97 11.37
C MET A 365 5.32 3.42 12.51
N PHE A 366 6.29 2.58 12.20
CA PHE A 366 7.08 1.86 13.21
C PHE A 366 8.55 2.18 13.01
N ALA A 367 9.13 2.98 13.92
CA ALA A 367 10.57 3.18 13.98
C ALA A 367 11.26 1.92 14.50
N PHE A 368 12.33 1.51 13.85
CA PHE A 368 13.04 0.28 14.17
C PHE A 368 14.56 0.45 14.17
N GLU A 369 15.22 -0.51 14.82
CA GLU A 369 16.64 -0.81 14.66
C GLU A 369 16.79 -2.26 14.16
N LEU A 370 17.64 -2.51 13.18
CA LEU A 370 17.86 -3.86 12.67
C LEU A 370 18.60 -4.71 13.70
N GLU A 371 17.98 -5.79 14.15
CA GLU A 371 18.56 -6.86 14.93
C GLU A 371 18.85 -8.08 14.04
N VAL A 372 19.91 -8.80 14.35
CA VAL A 372 20.26 -10.05 13.65
C VAL A 372 20.32 -11.18 14.67
N LYS A 373 19.56 -12.25 14.45
CA LYS A 373 19.58 -13.48 15.24
C LYS A 373 20.11 -14.63 14.40
N PRO A 374 20.85 -15.60 15.00
CA PRO A 374 21.43 -16.73 14.27
C PRO A 374 20.39 -17.64 13.61
N ASP A 375 19.25 -17.81 14.25
CA ASP A 375 18.14 -18.68 13.87
C ASP A 375 17.11 -18.04 12.94
N VAL A 376 17.30 -16.75 12.60
CA VAL A 376 16.42 -16.01 11.68
C VAL A 376 17.17 -15.68 10.39
N GLU A 377 16.56 -16.01 9.25
CA GLU A 377 17.21 -15.83 7.94
C GLU A 377 17.35 -14.37 7.52
N TRP A 378 16.55 -13.44 8.06
CA TRP A 378 16.54 -12.03 7.72
C TRP A 378 16.93 -11.12 8.89
N ALA A 379 17.30 -9.89 8.59
CA ALA A 379 17.46 -8.84 9.59
C ALA A 379 16.08 -8.43 10.12
N ILE A 380 15.93 -8.37 11.43
CA ILE A 380 14.65 -8.13 12.12
C ILE A 380 14.48 -6.63 12.36
N PRO A 381 13.46 -5.98 11.84
CA PRO A 381 13.11 -4.61 12.21
C PRO A 381 12.54 -4.56 13.63
N LYS A 382 13.43 -4.58 14.64
CA LYS A 382 13.04 -4.54 16.04
C LYS A 382 12.42 -3.18 16.36
N LEU A 383 11.20 -3.19 16.85
CA LEU A 383 10.46 -1.99 17.20
C LEU A 383 11.19 -1.17 18.27
N ILE A 384 11.44 0.11 17.97
CA ILE A 384 11.89 1.11 18.93
C ILE A 384 10.70 1.92 19.43
N ARG A 385 9.86 2.40 18.49
CA ARG A 385 8.74 3.28 18.79
C ARG A 385 7.64 3.17 17.73
N VAL A 386 6.39 3.21 18.18
CA VAL A 386 5.24 3.44 17.31
C VAL A 386 5.07 4.95 17.14
N LEU A 387 5.00 5.41 15.90
CA LEU A 387 4.69 6.79 15.53
C LEU A 387 3.21 6.85 15.19
N SER A 388 2.45 7.72 15.86
CA SER A 388 1.01 7.82 15.61
C SER A 388 0.70 8.37 14.21
N MET A 389 -0.54 8.22 13.77
CA MET A 389 -0.97 8.75 12.47
C MET A 389 -0.93 10.28 12.42
N GLU A 390 -1.05 10.97 13.57
CA GLU A 390 -0.92 12.43 13.70
C GLU A 390 0.54 12.87 13.58
N GLU A 391 1.46 12.13 14.20
CA GLU A 391 2.91 12.40 14.12
C GLU A 391 3.44 12.24 12.71
N THR A 392 2.88 11.31 11.94
CA THR A 392 3.31 10.99 10.57
C THR A 392 2.42 11.60 9.50
N ALA A 393 1.42 12.42 9.90
CA ALA A 393 0.50 13.03 8.95
C ALA A 393 1.25 13.86 7.89
N PRO A 394 1.09 13.52 6.60
CA PRO A 394 1.78 14.23 5.53
C PRO A 394 1.14 15.62 5.30
N PRO A 395 1.88 16.59 4.75
CA PRO A 395 1.30 17.85 4.33
C PRO A 395 0.22 17.63 3.27
N ILE A 396 -0.81 18.50 3.28
CA ILE A 396 -1.83 18.53 2.22
C ILE A 396 -1.24 19.30 1.03
N MET A 397 -1.13 18.67 -0.13
CA MET A 397 -0.40 19.21 -1.29
C MET A 397 -1.24 19.27 -2.59
N ASN A 398 -2.55 19.11 -2.47
CA ASN A 398 -3.51 19.15 -3.61
C ASN A 398 -4.22 20.51 -3.76
N LYS A 399 -3.76 21.53 -3.06
CA LYS A 399 -4.27 22.91 -3.08
C LYS A 399 -3.42 23.78 -3.99
#